data_8a834daa1080ea959ed00c1f63c56502
#
_entry.id   8a834daa1080ea959ed00c1f63c56502
#
_cell.length_a   1.000
_cell.length_b   1.000
_cell.length_c   1.000
_cell.angle_alpha   90.00
_cell.angle_beta   90.00
_cell.angle_gamma   90.00
#
_symmetry.space_group_name_H-M   'P 1'
#
loop_
_entity.id
_entity.type
_entity.pdbx_description
1 polymer ?
#
loop_
_entity_poly.entity_id
_entity_poly.type
_entity_poly.pdbx_seq_one_letter_code
_entity_poly.pdbx_strand_id
1 'polypeptide(L)'
;MAKISGWNKGTNKKKEIPKQPSIEEPLNIETITWGDLTWVNIESATERETEWLADTYHFHPLALDDCVSRKQIPKIDVFPGYLFFVFHYPLFDKKTRVSSKRQWSAFIGENYLITVHTGELKTIVALFRDCMANEESRKEYMSSGSGFLLYRILDRAIDSYFPVLDKILSLMEDVEDAVFDEDVEAAKELSILRRDIITQRSVMFPTRDIFKEMENKLKRFSKTDVTAYYNDLMDHTNKICSTLDECKEMIEVYKDTDYTLATNRLNRVTRILTIFSAIILPFLVISSIFGMNVVLPGGLEEGDFQPFLILLLVMLVIAGGMLFFFRRRRWI
;
A
#
# COMPACT_ATOMS: atom_id res chain seq x y z
N MET A 1 49.43 -52.59 26.24
CA MET A 1 48.85 -53.84 25.70
C MET A 1 47.39 -53.62 25.32
N ALA A 2 47.00 -54.08 24.22
CA ALA A 2 45.74 -54.34 23.55
C ALA A 2 45.47 -53.48 22.31
N LYS A 3 45.75 -54.12 21.18
CA LYS A 3 45.31 -53.76 19.82
C LYS A 3 43.80 -53.87 19.72
N ILE A 4 43.14 -52.91 19.05
CA ILE A 4 41.83 -53.13 18.45
C ILE A 4 41.91 -52.72 16.97
N SER A 5 41.63 -53.71 16.17
CA SER A 5 41.67 -53.78 14.75
C SER A 5 40.47 -53.13 14.07
N GLY A 6 40.70 -52.59 12.86
CA GLY A 6 39.89 -52.80 11.67
C GLY A 6 38.49 -52.19 11.61
N TRP A 7 38.39 -50.95 11.06
CA TRP A 7 37.14 -50.49 10.51
C TRP A 7 37.19 -50.51 8.96
N ASN A 8 36.37 -51.42 8.45
CA ASN A 8 36.21 -51.71 7.04
C ASN A 8 35.43 -50.59 6.37
N LYS A 9 36.06 -49.88 5.44
CA LYS A 9 35.40 -48.91 4.58
C LYS A 9 34.52 -49.60 3.56
N GLY A 10 33.23 -49.76 3.86
CA GLY A 10 32.22 -50.13 2.89
C GLY A 10 32.00 -49.00 1.90
N THR A 11 32.38 -49.19 0.66
CA THR A 11 32.09 -48.37 -0.51
C THR A 11 30.59 -48.41 -0.81
N ASN A 12 29.87 -47.40 -0.34
CA ASN A 12 28.46 -47.19 -0.64
C ASN A 12 28.36 -46.63 -2.08
N LYS A 13 28.25 -47.50 -3.08
CA LYS A 13 27.83 -47.12 -4.42
C LYS A 13 26.40 -46.65 -4.35
N LYS A 14 26.18 -45.31 -4.37
CA LYS A 14 24.87 -44.73 -4.64
C LYS A 14 24.40 -45.29 -6.00
N LYS A 15 23.34 -46.08 -5.98
CA LYS A 15 22.57 -46.40 -7.15
C LYS A 15 22.03 -45.09 -7.73
N GLU A 16 22.52 -44.68 -8.89
CA GLU A 16 21.87 -43.68 -9.73
C GLU A 16 20.47 -44.19 -10.07
N ILE A 17 19.47 -43.53 -9.51
CA ILE A 17 18.08 -43.68 -9.92
C ILE A 17 18.01 -43.13 -11.35
N PRO A 18 17.59 -43.89 -12.36
CA PRO A 18 17.41 -43.36 -13.71
C PRO A 18 16.40 -42.21 -13.61
N LYS A 19 16.80 -40.97 -14.01
CA LYS A 19 15.88 -39.89 -14.25
C LYS A 19 14.82 -40.40 -15.24
N GLN A 20 13.58 -40.53 -14.79
CA GLN A 20 12.44 -40.66 -15.68
C GLN A 20 12.51 -39.49 -16.68
N PRO A 21 12.20 -39.75 -17.97
CA PRO A 21 12.10 -38.67 -18.94
C PRO A 21 11.04 -37.67 -18.38
N SER A 22 11.47 -36.48 -18.05
CA SER A 22 10.56 -35.40 -17.71
C SER A 22 9.66 -35.17 -18.91
N ILE A 23 8.37 -35.42 -18.79
CA ILE A 23 7.38 -34.91 -19.73
C ILE A 23 7.64 -33.42 -19.75
N GLU A 24 8.15 -32.87 -20.84
CA GLU A 24 8.36 -31.44 -21.00
C GLU A 24 6.97 -30.78 -20.90
N GLU A 25 6.71 -30.11 -19.79
CA GLU A 25 5.49 -29.34 -19.67
C GLU A 25 5.44 -28.34 -20.83
N PRO A 26 4.26 -28.09 -21.44
CA PRO A 26 4.13 -27.13 -22.52
C PRO A 26 4.58 -25.74 -22.04
N LEU A 27 5.20 -24.98 -22.92
CA LEU A 27 5.55 -23.56 -22.62
C LEU A 27 4.28 -22.75 -22.36
N ASN A 28 4.32 -21.86 -21.40
CA ASN A 28 3.22 -20.95 -21.07
C ASN A 28 3.16 -19.76 -22.06
N ILE A 29 3.11 -20.06 -23.35
CA ILE A 29 3.15 -19.11 -24.44
C ILE A 29 1.88 -19.24 -25.28
N GLU A 30 1.11 -18.19 -25.36
CA GLU A 30 -0.04 -18.08 -26.23
C GLU A 30 0.23 -17.00 -27.29
N THR A 31 -0.23 -17.24 -28.53
CA THR A 31 0.06 -16.36 -29.66
C THR A 31 -1.18 -16.09 -30.48
N ILE A 32 -1.37 -14.82 -30.84
CA ILE A 32 -2.42 -14.35 -31.76
C ILE A 32 -1.78 -13.56 -32.88
N THR A 33 -2.24 -13.78 -34.12
CA THR A 33 -1.74 -13.05 -35.29
C THR A 33 -2.89 -12.35 -36.02
N TRP A 34 -2.63 -11.11 -36.47
CA TRP A 34 -3.50 -10.35 -37.35
C TRP A 34 -2.68 -9.58 -38.39
N GLY A 35 -2.84 -9.95 -39.66
CA GLY A 35 -1.97 -9.45 -40.74
C GLY A 35 -0.50 -9.77 -40.45
N ASP A 36 0.34 -8.76 -40.40
CA ASP A 36 1.78 -8.90 -40.10
C ASP A 36 2.09 -8.82 -38.60
N LEU A 37 1.10 -8.44 -37.74
CA LEU A 37 1.32 -8.27 -36.32
C LEU A 37 1.05 -9.55 -35.54
N THR A 38 1.99 -9.93 -34.71
CA THR A 38 1.89 -11.06 -33.77
C THR A 38 1.89 -10.53 -32.34
N TRP A 39 0.88 -10.89 -31.55
CA TRP A 39 0.86 -10.68 -30.11
C TRP A 39 1.15 -12.01 -29.40
N VAL A 40 2.24 -12.03 -28.62
CA VAL A 40 2.64 -13.17 -27.78
C VAL A 40 2.36 -12.81 -26.33
N ASN A 41 1.62 -13.66 -25.66
CA ASN A 41 1.31 -13.53 -24.24
C ASN A 41 1.96 -14.66 -23.44
N ILE A 42 2.74 -14.30 -22.42
CA ILE A 42 3.48 -15.24 -21.58
C ILE A 42 3.04 -15.05 -20.13
N GLU A 43 2.38 -16.07 -19.58
CA GLU A 43 2.03 -16.08 -18.17
C GLU A 43 3.11 -16.79 -17.35
N SER A 44 3.59 -16.14 -16.28
CA SER A 44 4.55 -16.72 -15.32
C SER A 44 5.82 -17.26 -15.99
N ALA A 45 6.50 -16.41 -16.78
CA ALA A 45 7.73 -16.79 -17.47
C ALA A 45 8.76 -17.39 -16.51
N THR A 46 9.39 -18.46 -16.99
CA THR A 46 10.53 -19.15 -16.37
C THR A 46 11.77 -19.02 -17.28
N GLU A 47 12.89 -19.64 -16.90
CA GLU A 47 14.09 -19.69 -17.75
C GLU A 47 13.78 -20.31 -19.12
N ARG A 48 12.85 -21.26 -19.22
CA ARG A 48 12.46 -21.90 -20.48
C ARG A 48 11.79 -20.94 -21.48
N GLU A 49 10.87 -20.11 -21.00
CA GLU A 49 10.21 -19.11 -21.82
C GLU A 49 11.18 -18.02 -22.24
N THR A 50 12.15 -17.64 -21.37
CA THR A 50 13.19 -16.65 -21.75
C THR A 50 14.21 -17.22 -22.72
N GLU A 51 14.57 -18.50 -22.65
CA GLU A 51 15.38 -19.19 -23.66
C GLU A 51 14.66 -19.20 -25.02
N TRP A 52 13.36 -19.53 -25.04
CA TRP A 52 12.56 -19.47 -26.26
C TRP A 52 12.53 -18.06 -26.86
N LEU A 53 12.39 -17.01 -26.03
CA LEU A 53 12.45 -15.62 -26.48
C LEU A 53 13.84 -15.26 -27.05
N ALA A 54 14.91 -15.73 -26.43
CA ALA A 54 16.28 -15.53 -26.90
C ALA A 54 16.50 -16.15 -28.27
N ASP A 55 16.06 -17.39 -28.46
CA ASP A 55 16.24 -18.13 -29.69
C ASP A 55 15.37 -17.61 -30.84
N THR A 56 14.13 -17.16 -30.53
CA THR A 56 13.16 -16.74 -31.55
C THR A 56 13.34 -15.29 -31.96
N TYR A 57 13.57 -14.37 -30.99
CA TYR A 57 13.60 -12.93 -31.21
C TYR A 57 14.98 -12.30 -30.99
N HIS A 58 15.96 -13.03 -30.52
CA HIS A 58 17.34 -12.59 -30.27
C HIS A 58 17.42 -11.37 -29.33
N PHE A 59 16.59 -11.35 -28.29
CA PHE A 59 16.58 -10.29 -27.31
C PHE A 59 17.85 -10.25 -26.46
N HIS A 60 18.20 -9.08 -25.99
CA HIS A 60 19.37 -8.88 -25.14
C HIS A 60 19.19 -9.65 -23.82
N PRO A 61 20.25 -10.39 -23.33
CA PRO A 61 20.15 -11.20 -22.11
C PRO A 61 19.68 -10.42 -20.88
N LEU A 62 20.10 -9.17 -20.72
CA LEU A 62 19.66 -8.32 -19.60
C LEU A 62 18.15 -8.05 -19.62
N ALA A 63 17.54 -7.87 -20.80
CA ALA A 63 16.11 -7.65 -20.90
C ALA A 63 15.31 -8.93 -20.58
N LEU A 64 15.87 -10.10 -20.91
CA LEU A 64 15.29 -11.40 -20.56
C LEU A 64 15.39 -11.70 -19.06
N ASP A 65 16.53 -11.39 -18.43
CA ASP A 65 16.70 -11.50 -16.98
C ASP A 65 15.72 -10.58 -16.22
N ASP A 66 15.50 -9.36 -16.71
CA ASP A 66 14.54 -8.42 -16.15
C ASP A 66 13.09 -8.91 -16.21
N CYS A 67 12.73 -9.76 -17.16
CA CYS A 67 11.40 -10.37 -17.24
C CYS A 67 11.12 -11.35 -16.10
N VAL A 68 12.12 -12.13 -15.69
CA VAL A 68 12.02 -13.12 -14.62
C VAL A 68 12.25 -12.49 -13.25
N SER A 69 13.15 -11.50 -13.19
CA SER A 69 13.46 -10.74 -11.98
C SER A 69 12.28 -9.86 -11.57
N ARG A 70 11.63 -10.16 -10.44
CA ARG A 70 10.45 -9.43 -9.94
C ARG A 70 10.79 -8.15 -9.14
N LYS A 71 12.01 -7.62 -9.29
CA LYS A 71 12.53 -6.51 -8.47
C LYS A 71 12.94 -5.29 -9.30
N GLN A 72 12.55 -5.23 -10.55
CA GLN A 72 12.93 -4.14 -11.43
C GLN A 72 12.17 -2.86 -11.13
N ILE A 73 12.79 -1.72 -11.43
CA ILE A 73 12.13 -0.42 -11.43
C ILE A 73 11.46 -0.24 -12.80
N PRO A 74 10.27 0.38 -12.88
CA PRO A 74 9.67 0.73 -14.16
C PRO A 74 10.64 1.50 -15.05
N LYS A 75 10.82 1.05 -16.30
CA LYS A 75 11.80 1.63 -17.24
C LYS A 75 11.45 1.35 -18.70
N ILE A 76 12.11 2.08 -19.59
CA ILE A 76 12.13 1.85 -21.03
C ILE A 76 13.56 1.68 -21.48
N ASP A 77 13.90 0.52 -22.01
CA ASP A 77 15.20 0.28 -22.63
C ASP A 77 15.05 0.26 -24.17
N VAL A 78 15.94 0.95 -24.86
CA VAL A 78 15.93 1.07 -26.31
C VAL A 78 17.01 0.17 -26.90
N PHE A 79 16.62 -0.80 -27.71
CA PHE A 79 17.52 -1.70 -28.42
C PHE A 79 17.39 -1.53 -29.94
N PRO A 80 18.38 -1.99 -30.72
CA PRO A 80 18.26 -2.01 -32.17
C PRO A 80 17.05 -2.88 -32.62
N GLY A 81 16.05 -2.25 -33.23
CA GLY A 81 14.87 -2.94 -33.76
C GLY A 81 13.71 -3.15 -32.77
N TYR A 82 13.87 -2.93 -31.48
CA TYR A 82 12.80 -3.08 -30.50
C TYR A 82 12.95 -2.17 -29.28
N LEU A 83 11.86 -2.04 -28.52
CA LEU A 83 11.85 -1.43 -27.18
C LEU A 83 11.47 -2.49 -26.16
N PHE A 84 12.05 -2.36 -24.97
CA PHE A 84 11.71 -3.18 -23.81
C PHE A 84 11.16 -2.29 -22.71
N PHE A 85 10.03 -2.69 -22.12
CA PHE A 85 9.35 -1.97 -21.06
C PHE A 85 9.23 -2.83 -19.82
N VAL A 86 9.43 -2.22 -18.67
CA VAL A 86 9.03 -2.76 -17.38
C VAL A 86 8.01 -1.81 -16.77
N PHE A 87 6.84 -2.34 -16.46
CA PHE A 87 5.75 -1.64 -15.82
C PHE A 87 5.42 -2.26 -14.47
N HIS A 88 4.81 -1.47 -13.59
CA HIS A 88 4.17 -1.98 -12.40
C HIS A 88 2.67 -1.72 -12.43
N TYR A 89 1.94 -2.61 -11.79
CA TYR A 89 0.51 -2.48 -11.56
C TYR A 89 0.20 -2.77 -10.09
N PRO A 90 -0.69 -2.00 -9.44
CA PRO A 90 -1.08 -2.28 -8.07
C PRO A 90 -2.13 -3.39 -8.02
N LEU A 91 -1.88 -4.41 -7.22
CA LEU A 91 -2.84 -5.47 -6.94
C LEU A 91 -3.27 -5.39 -5.47
N PHE A 92 -4.57 -5.14 -5.25
CA PHE A 92 -5.14 -5.03 -3.91
C PHE A 92 -5.24 -6.40 -3.22
N ASP A 93 -4.66 -6.52 -2.02
CA ASP A 93 -4.79 -7.69 -1.17
C ASP A 93 -5.92 -7.47 -0.14
N LYS A 94 -6.97 -8.27 -0.25
CA LYS A 94 -8.14 -8.19 0.65
C LYS A 94 -7.80 -8.53 2.11
N LYS A 95 -6.75 -9.31 2.38
CA LYS A 95 -6.36 -9.72 3.75
C LYS A 95 -5.63 -8.60 4.47
N THR A 96 -4.65 -8.02 3.81
CA THR A 96 -3.85 -6.92 4.37
C THR A 96 -4.51 -5.56 4.18
N ARG A 97 -5.51 -5.46 3.29
CA ARG A 97 -6.18 -4.22 2.86
C ARG A 97 -5.22 -3.18 2.28
N VAL A 98 -4.09 -3.65 1.75
CA VAL A 98 -3.06 -2.82 1.12
C VAL A 98 -2.71 -3.42 -0.23
N SER A 99 -2.45 -2.57 -1.21
CA SER A 99 -1.99 -3.00 -2.52
C SER A 99 -0.53 -3.45 -2.51
N SER A 100 -0.21 -4.37 -3.40
CA SER A 100 1.16 -4.82 -3.67
C SER A 100 1.51 -4.52 -5.12
N LYS A 101 2.79 -4.25 -5.39
CA LYS A 101 3.27 -4.01 -6.75
C LYS A 101 3.40 -5.32 -7.49
N ARG A 102 2.87 -5.37 -8.71
CA ARG A 102 3.06 -6.48 -9.65
C ARG A 102 3.78 -5.97 -10.88
N GLN A 103 4.85 -6.63 -11.24
CA GLN A 103 5.61 -6.33 -12.44
C GLN A 103 5.00 -7.03 -13.65
N TRP A 104 4.99 -6.35 -14.77
CA TRP A 104 4.82 -6.93 -16.10
C TRP A 104 5.78 -6.25 -17.07
N SER A 105 6.15 -6.96 -18.12
CA SER A 105 7.11 -6.50 -19.11
C SER A 105 6.54 -6.61 -20.51
N ALA A 106 7.01 -5.75 -21.42
CA ALA A 106 6.62 -5.81 -22.81
C ALA A 106 7.83 -5.59 -23.73
N PHE A 107 7.93 -6.41 -24.78
CA PHE A 107 8.82 -6.19 -25.92
C PHE A 107 7.98 -5.75 -27.11
N ILE A 108 8.37 -4.66 -27.74
CA ILE A 108 7.69 -4.13 -28.91
C ILE A 108 8.65 -3.99 -30.08
N GLY A 109 8.31 -4.62 -31.17
CA GLY A 109 8.96 -4.49 -32.46
C GLY A 109 7.97 -4.09 -33.53
N GLU A 110 8.42 -4.01 -34.79
CA GLU A 110 7.61 -3.57 -35.91
C GLU A 110 6.38 -4.49 -36.11
N ASN A 111 6.60 -5.81 -36.04
CA ASN A 111 5.58 -6.81 -36.33
C ASN A 111 5.21 -7.69 -35.13
N TYR A 112 5.60 -7.31 -33.92
CA TYR A 112 5.25 -8.07 -32.73
C TYR A 112 5.08 -7.20 -31.50
N LEU A 113 4.24 -7.67 -30.60
CA LEU A 113 4.16 -7.24 -29.19
C LEU A 113 4.22 -8.50 -28.33
N ILE A 114 5.11 -8.54 -27.35
CA ILE A 114 5.21 -9.65 -26.40
C ILE A 114 4.92 -9.08 -25.02
N THR A 115 3.95 -9.66 -24.31
CA THR A 115 3.60 -9.34 -22.93
C THR A 115 4.00 -10.46 -22.02
N VAL A 116 4.72 -10.13 -20.94
CA VAL A 116 5.19 -11.08 -19.91
C VAL A 116 4.68 -10.63 -18.55
N HIS A 117 3.87 -11.47 -17.89
CA HIS A 117 3.26 -11.14 -16.59
C HIS A 117 2.96 -12.40 -15.77
N THR A 118 2.51 -12.24 -14.52
CA THR A 118 2.24 -13.35 -13.58
C THR A 118 0.81 -13.91 -13.68
N GLY A 119 0.02 -13.56 -14.71
CA GLY A 119 -1.39 -13.98 -14.82
C GLY A 119 -2.36 -13.21 -13.90
N GLU A 120 -1.87 -12.42 -12.95
CA GLU A 120 -2.69 -11.65 -12.01
C GLU A 120 -3.27 -10.37 -12.65
N LEU A 121 -2.74 -9.94 -13.79
CA LEU A 121 -3.18 -8.75 -14.55
C LEU A 121 -4.40 -9.07 -15.41
N LYS A 122 -5.56 -9.11 -14.77
CA LYS A 122 -6.84 -9.49 -15.39
C LYS A 122 -7.16 -8.68 -16.66
N THR A 123 -6.74 -7.42 -16.73
CA THR A 123 -6.94 -6.54 -17.88
C THR A 123 -6.21 -7.03 -19.12
N ILE A 124 -4.94 -7.41 -19.01
CA ILE A 124 -4.17 -7.96 -20.13
C ILE A 124 -4.74 -9.32 -20.55
N VAL A 125 -4.98 -10.21 -19.57
CA VAL A 125 -5.53 -11.54 -19.81
C VAL A 125 -6.91 -11.45 -20.49
N ALA A 126 -7.79 -10.56 -20.05
CA ALA A 126 -9.11 -10.38 -20.65
C ALA A 126 -9.00 -9.85 -22.08
N LEU A 127 -8.16 -8.84 -22.33
CA LEU A 127 -7.97 -8.29 -23.67
C LEU A 127 -7.41 -9.35 -24.64
N PHE A 128 -6.43 -10.13 -24.17
CA PHE A 128 -5.86 -11.21 -24.96
C PHE A 128 -6.91 -12.27 -25.32
N ARG A 129 -7.73 -12.70 -24.36
CA ARG A 129 -8.81 -13.67 -24.57
C ARG A 129 -9.90 -13.12 -25.50
N ASP A 130 -10.25 -11.84 -25.39
CA ASP A 130 -11.18 -11.18 -26.30
C ASP A 130 -10.65 -11.24 -27.73
N CYS A 131 -9.37 -10.96 -27.94
CA CYS A 131 -8.72 -11.08 -29.25
C CYS A 131 -8.63 -12.54 -29.75
N MET A 132 -8.47 -13.51 -28.84
CA MET A 132 -8.52 -14.94 -29.24
C MET A 132 -9.90 -15.35 -29.74
N ALA A 133 -10.94 -14.93 -29.04
CA ALA A 133 -12.30 -15.37 -29.28
C ALA A 133 -12.99 -14.64 -30.45
N ASN A 134 -12.63 -13.37 -30.69
CA ASN A 134 -13.37 -12.49 -31.60
C ASN A 134 -12.44 -11.83 -32.64
N GLU A 135 -12.77 -12.04 -33.92
CA GLU A 135 -12.04 -11.46 -35.05
C GLU A 135 -12.18 -9.94 -35.14
N GLU A 136 -13.35 -9.41 -34.76
CA GLU A 136 -13.57 -7.93 -34.74
C GLU A 136 -12.66 -7.29 -33.70
N SER A 137 -12.53 -7.86 -32.51
CA SER A 137 -11.62 -7.40 -31.47
C SER A 137 -10.17 -7.45 -31.95
N ARG A 138 -9.75 -8.53 -32.62
CA ARG A 138 -8.41 -8.61 -33.23
C ARG A 138 -8.17 -7.48 -34.21
N LYS A 139 -9.12 -7.23 -35.09
CA LYS A 139 -9.04 -6.14 -36.06
C LYS A 139 -8.96 -4.80 -35.38
N GLU A 140 -9.81 -4.54 -34.39
CA GLU A 140 -9.84 -3.27 -33.65
C GLU A 140 -8.51 -2.97 -32.95
N TYR A 141 -7.96 -3.96 -32.25
CA TYR A 141 -6.77 -3.75 -31.42
C TYR A 141 -5.45 -3.92 -32.16
N MET A 142 -5.38 -4.75 -33.19
CA MET A 142 -4.12 -5.14 -33.82
C MET A 142 -3.90 -4.51 -35.20
N SER A 143 -4.91 -3.96 -35.87
CA SER A 143 -4.77 -3.45 -37.24
C SER A 143 -3.84 -2.23 -37.39
N SER A 144 -3.70 -1.44 -36.35
CA SER A 144 -2.93 -0.17 -36.37
C SER A 144 -1.46 -0.33 -35.92
N GLY A 145 -0.98 -1.56 -35.75
CA GLY A 145 0.41 -1.85 -35.42
C GLY A 145 0.65 -2.13 -33.94
N SER A 146 1.88 -2.54 -33.61
CA SER A 146 2.27 -2.97 -32.26
C SER A 146 2.23 -1.83 -31.24
N GLY A 147 2.54 -0.59 -31.65
CA GLY A 147 2.46 0.60 -30.79
C GLY A 147 1.03 0.93 -30.38
N PHE A 148 0.07 0.81 -31.31
CA PHE A 148 -1.34 1.00 -30.99
C PHE A 148 -1.89 -0.10 -30.09
N LEU A 149 -1.50 -1.34 -30.34
CA LEU A 149 -1.89 -2.46 -29.46
C LEU A 149 -1.37 -2.26 -28.01
N LEU A 150 -0.12 -1.81 -27.86
CA LEU A 150 0.42 -1.49 -26.52
C LEU A 150 -0.36 -0.34 -25.87
N TYR A 151 -0.70 0.73 -26.62
CA TYR A 151 -1.57 1.79 -26.14
C TYR A 151 -2.88 1.22 -25.58
N ARG A 152 -3.58 0.38 -26.33
CA ARG A 152 -4.87 -0.20 -25.93
C ARG A 152 -4.77 -1.03 -24.64
N ILE A 153 -3.66 -1.74 -24.44
CA ILE A 153 -3.39 -2.48 -23.20
C ILE A 153 -3.23 -1.50 -22.03
N LEU A 154 -2.44 -0.44 -22.22
CA LEU A 154 -2.18 0.56 -21.20
C LEU A 154 -3.43 1.37 -20.85
N ASP A 155 -4.20 1.78 -21.84
CA ASP A 155 -5.46 2.49 -21.72
C ASP A 155 -6.45 1.69 -20.83
N ARG A 156 -6.70 0.43 -21.16
CA ARG A 156 -7.52 -0.44 -20.31
C ARG A 156 -6.96 -0.64 -18.89
N ALA A 157 -5.64 -0.68 -18.75
CA ALA A 157 -5.02 -0.79 -17.43
C ALA A 157 -5.26 0.48 -16.60
N ILE A 158 -5.12 1.66 -17.20
CA ILE A 158 -5.39 2.96 -16.55
C ILE A 158 -6.88 3.13 -16.25
N ASP A 159 -7.77 2.77 -17.17
CA ASP A 159 -9.22 2.80 -16.93
C ASP A 159 -9.64 1.93 -15.75
N SER A 160 -9.03 0.74 -15.64
CA SER A 160 -9.30 -0.17 -14.52
C SER A 160 -8.80 0.36 -13.16
N TYR A 161 -8.01 1.42 -13.16
CA TYR A 161 -7.50 2.05 -11.95
C TYR A 161 -8.52 3.02 -11.31
N PHE A 162 -9.39 3.67 -12.09
CA PHE A 162 -10.37 4.64 -11.56
C PHE A 162 -11.26 4.05 -10.45
N PRO A 163 -11.82 2.84 -10.58
CA PRO A 163 -12.57 2.23 -9.47
C PRO A 163 -11.73 1.99 -8.20
N VAL A 164 -10.42 1.78 -8.34
CA VAL A 164 -9.50 1.67 -7.19
C VAL A 164 -9.32 3.03 -6.52
N LEU A 165 -9.20 4.08 -7.32
CA LEU A 165 -9.10 5.46 -6.85
C LEU A 165 -10.37 5.90 -6.11
N ASP A 166 -11.55 5.63 -6.68
CA ASP A 166 -12.84 5.92 -6.05
C ASP A 166 -12.97 5.22 -4.68
N LYS A 167 -12.48 3.98 -4.60
CA LYS A 167 -12.45 3.26 -3.33
C LYS A 167 -11.50 3.91 -2.30
N ILE A 168 -10.35 4.41 -2.74
CA ILE A 168 -9.42 5.14 -1.85
C ILE A 168 -10.11 6.40 -1.32
N LEU A 169 -10.81 7.16 -2.18
CA LEU A 169 -11.55 8.36 -1.79
C LEU A 169 -12.66 8.03 -0.78
N SER A 170 -13.44 6.98 -1.01
CA SER A 170 -14.45 6.52 -0.04
C SER A 170 -13.83 6.12 1.31
N LEU A 171 -12.68 5.44 1.30
CA LEU A 171 -11.97 5.10 2.54
C LEU A 171 -11.38 6.33 3.24
N MET A 172 -11.07 7.40 2.50
CA MET A 172 -10.67 8.69 3.08
C MET A 172 -11.80 9.34 3.87
N GLU A 173 -13.04 9.32 3.32
CA GLU A 173 -14.25 9.80 3.99
C GLU A 173 -14.53 8.99 5.27
N ASP A 174 -14.48 7.66 5.20
CA ASP A 174 -14.66 6.78 6.37
C ASP A 174 -13.62 7.08 7.48
N VAL A 175 -12.38 7.37 7.10
CA VAL A 175 -11.30 7.69 8.04
C VAL A 175 -11.48 9.10 8.61
N GLU A 176 -11.93 10.06 7.82
CA GLU A 176 -12.27 11.41 8.29
C GLU A 176 -13.33 11.34 9.39
N ASP A 177 -14.44 10.65 9.14
CA ASP A 177 -15.50 10.45 10.12
C ASP A 177 -14.97 9.80 11.41
N ALA A 178 -14.14 8.77 11.28
CA ALA A 178 -13.52 8.09 12.43
C ALA A 178 -12.57 8.98 13.23
N VAL A 179 -11.85 9.91 12.60
CA VAL A 179 -10.95 10.86 13.28
C VAL A 179 -11.74 11.85 14.14
N PHE A 180 -12.90 12.30 13.66
CA PHE A 180 -13.75 13.27 14.39
C PHE A 180 -14.69 12.61 15.41
N ASP A 181 -14.86 11.29 15.37
CA ASP A 181 -15.64 10.56 16.38
C ASP A 181 -14.78 10.33 17.65
N GLU A 182 -15.28 10.84 18.79
CA GLU A 182 -14.57 10.70 20.06
C GLU A 182 -14.50 9.24 20.56
N ASP A 183 -15.38 8.38 20.13
CA ASP A 183 -15.52 6.98 20.59
C ASP A 183 -14.75 5.98 19.71
N VAL A 184 -14.18 6.42 18.58
CA VAL A 184 -13.50 5.55 17.59
C VAL A 184 -11.98 5.79 17.59
N GLU A 185 -11.21 4.72 17.57
CA GLU A 185 -9.75 4.76 17.41
C GLU A 185 -9.37 4.70 15.94
N ALA A 186 -9.09 5.87 15.32
CA ALA A 186 -8.82 6.01 13.90
C ALA A 186 -7.37 5.60 13.48
N ALA A 187 -6.42 5.58 14.42
CA ALA A 187 -4.99 5.43 14.13
C ALA A 187 -4.62 4.19 13.30
N LYS A 188 -5.31 3.07 13.49
CA LYS A 188 -5.08 1.83 12.73
C LYS A 188 -5.52 1.96 11.28
N GLU A 189 -6.72 2.47 11.05
CA GLU A 189 -7.29 2.65 9.70
C GLU A 189 -6.49 3.69 8.91
N LEU A 190 -6.12 4.81 9.55
CA LEU A 190 -5.19 5.80 9.02
C LEU A 190 -3.88 5.17 8.54
N SER A 191 -3.29 4.30 9.35
CA SER A 191 -2.01 3.65 9.03
C SER A 191 -2.12 2.71 7.84
N ILE A 192 -3.22 1.96 7.72
CA ILE A 192 -3.49 1.03 6.61
C ILE A 192 -3.68 1.84 5.31
N LEU A 193 -4.54 2.86 5.34
CA LEU A 193 -4.84 3.68 4.18
C LEU A 193 -3.62 4.47 3.71
N ARG A 194 -2.86 5.06 4.64
CA ARG A 194 -1.58 5.74 4.33
C ARG A 194 -0.61 4.81 3.61
N ARG A 195 -0.47 3.57 4.08
CA ARG A 195 0.41 2.57 3.46
C ARG A 195 -0.06 2.23 2.05
N ASP A 196 -1.37 2.09 1.84
CA ASP A 196 -1.92 1.81 0.51
C ASP A 196 -1.68 2.98 -0.45
N ILE A 197 -1.98 4.22 -0.06
CA ILE A 197 -1.73 5.42 -0.85
C ILE A 197 -0.24 5.52 -1.25
N ILE A 198 0.70 5.29 -0.32
CA ILE A 198 2.13 5.29 -0.61
C ILE A 198 2.47 4.21 -1.65
N THR A 199 1.89 3.02 -1.55
CA THR A 199 2.11 1.95 -2.51
C THR A 199 1.58 2.32 -3.89
N GLN A 200 0.34 2.86 -3.97
CA GLN A 200 -0.27 3.33 -5.21
C GLN A 200 0.60 4.40 -5.89
N ARG A 201 1.02 5.41 -5.14
CA ARG A 201 1.93 6.46 -5.63
C ARG A 201 3.22 5.88 -6.20
N SER A 202 3.82 4.92 -5.50
CA SER A 202 5.07 4.28 -5.93
C SER A 202 4.95 3.43 -7.21
N VAL A 203 3.73 3.16 -7.67
CA VAL A 203 3.43 2.54 -8.96
C VAL A 203 3.12 3.59 -10.01
N MET A 204 2.20 4.53 -9.71
CA MET A 204 1.65 5.45 -10.71
C MET A 204 2.63 6.54 -11.14
N PHE A 205 3.47 7.07 -10.23
CA PHE A 205 4.42 8.12 -10.57
C PHE A 205 5.49 7.66 -11.57
N PRO A 206 6.18 6.51 -11.36
CA PRO A 206 7.10 5.99 -12.36
C PRO A 206 6.40 5.63 -13.68
N THR A 207 5.17 5.12 -13.64
CA THR A 207 4.38 4.83 -14.84
C THR A 207 4.11 6.11 -15.65
N ARG A 208 3.73 7.20 -14.99
CA ARG A 208 3.56 8.52 -15.63
C ARG A 208 4.85 8.98 -16.31
N ASP A 209 5.99 8.82 -15.65
CA ASP A 209 7.27 9.24 -16.19
C ASP A 209 7.67 8.42 -17.43
N ILE A 210 7.37 7.11 -17.44
CA ILE A 210 7.50 6.26 -18.62
C ILE A 210 6.61 6.77 -19.76
N PHE A 211 5.35 7.10 -19.51
CA PHE A 211 4.42 7.56 -20.55
C PHE A 211 4.88 8.85 -21.24
N LYS A 212 5.52 9.79 -20.52
CA LYS A 212 6.13 10.99 -21.10
C LYS A 212 7.17 10.69 -22.17
N GLU A 213 7.90 9.58 -22.01
CA GLU A 213 8.94 9.18 -22.96
C GLU A 213 8.42 8.30 -24.09
N MET A 214 7.29 7.61 -23.86
CA MET A 214 6.76 6.60 -24.81
C MET A 214 6.31 7.19 -26.12
N GLU A 215 5.60 8.31 -26.12
CA GLU A 215 4.98 8.91 -27.32
C GLU A 215 5.97 8.96 -28.49
N ASN A 216 7.12 9.58 -28.29
CA ASN A 216 8.11 9.75 -29.34
C ASN A 216 8.79 8.43 -29.76
N LYS A 217 8.96 7.49 -28.81
CA LYS A 217 9.63 6.21 -29.06
C LYS A 217 8.73 5.24 -29.81
N LEU A 218 7.40 5.33 -29.64
CA LEU A 218 6.44 4.39 -30.21
C LEU A 218 5.88 4.80 -31.60
N LYS A 219 6.08 6.05 -32.03
CA LYS A 219 5.64 6.53 -33.36
C LYS A 219 6.10 5.59 -34.50
N ARG A 220 7.32 5.03 -34.40
CA ARG A 220 7.87 4.13 -35.43
C ARG A 220 7.21 2.75 -35.48
N PHE A 221 6.47 2.35 -34.44
CA PHE A 221 5.81 1.05 -34.33
C PHE A 221 4.30 1.14 -34.55
N SER A 222 3.79 2.26 -34.98
CA SER A 222 2.37 2.50 -35.22
C SER A 222 2.14 2.90 -36.67
N LYS A 223 1.11 2.32 -37.30
CA LYS A 223 0.69 2.65 -38.67
C LYS A 223 -0.16 3.93 -38.72
N THR A 224 -0.66 4.37 -37.57
CA THR A 224 -1.50 5.56 -37.39
C THR A 224 -0.82 6.55 -36.47
N ASP A 225 -1.19 7.84 -36.53
CA ASP A 225 -0.73 8.80 -35.52
C ASP A 225 -1.36 8.49 -34.15
N VAL A 226 -0.51 8.09 -33.20
CA VAL A 226 -0.91 7.72 -31.85
C VAL A 226 -0.76 8.87 -30.85
N THR A 227 -0.34 10.06 -31.28
CA THR A 227 -0.06 11.21 -30.43
C THR A 227 -1.26 11.59 -29.55
N ALA A 228 -2.45 11.72 -30.15
CA ALA A 228 -3.67 12.07 -29.41
C ALA A 228 -4.02 11.01 -28.34
N TYR A 229 -3.83 9.75 -28.65
CA TYR A 229 -4.12 8.64 -27.75
C TYR A 229 -3.16 8.60 -26.54
N TYR A 230 -1.87 8.83 -26.75
CA TYR A 230 -0.90 8.90 -25.67
C TYR A 230 -1.05 10.16 -24.81
N ASN A 231 -1.51 11.28 -25.37
CA ASN A 231 -1.83 12.48 -24.62
C ASN A 231 -3.02 12.22 -23.68
N ASP A 232 -4.08 11.57 -24.16
CA ASP A 232 -5.23 11.18 -23.34
C ASP A 232 -4.82 10.25 -22.19
N LEU A 233 -4.01 9.24 -22.49
CA LEU A 233 -3.43 8.35 -21.47
C LEU A 233 -2.62 9.11 -20.41
N MET A 234 -1.87 10.13 -20.85
CA MET A 234 -1.12 11.01 -19.95
C MET A 234 -2.04 11.85 -19.06
N ASP A 235 -3.12 12.39 -19.62
CA ASP A 235 -4.08 13.21 -18.88
C ASP A 235 -4.79 12.38 -17.79
N HIS A 236 -5.22 11.15 -18.12
CA HIS A 236 -5.78 10.21 -17.15
C HIS A 236 -4.77 9.87 -16.04
N THR A 237 -3.53 9.58 -16.41
CA THR A 237 -2.46 9.25 -15.44
C THR A 237 -2.11 10.45 -14.56
N ASN A 238 -2.06 11.66 -15.12
CA ASN A 238 -1.85 12.90 -14.35
C ASN A 238 -2.96 13.12 -13.33
N LYS A 239 -4.23 12.91 -13.72
CA LYS A 239 -5.38 12.99 -12.82
C LYS A 239 -5.24 12.01 -11.65
N ILE A 240 -4.88 10.75 -11.92
CA ILE A 240 -4.65 9.74 -10.88
C ILE A 240 -3.53 10.19 -9.94
N CYS A 241 -2.39 10.64 -10.48
CA CYS A 241 -1.26 11.09 -9.67
C CYS A 241 -1.62 12.30 -8.81
N SER A 242 -2.35 13.28 -9.34
CA SER A 242 -2.80 14.47 -8.59
C SER A 242 -3.71 14.06 -7.43
N THR A 243 -4.72 13.23 -7.70
CA THR A 243 -5.62 12.74 -6.64
C THR A 243 -4.88 11.94 -5.56
N LEU A 244 -3.90 11.13 -5.93
CA LEU A 244 -3.07 10.41 -4.95
C LEU A 244 -2.17 11.35 -4.12
N ASP A 245 -1.72 12.48 -4.69
CA ASP A 245 -1.01 13.54 -3.95
C ASP A 245 -1.93 14.20 -2.94
N GLU A 246 -3.13 14.60 -3.36
CA GLU A 246 -4.16 15.16 -2.50
C GLU A 246 -4.51 14.22 -1.35
N CYS A 247 -4.76 12.93 -1.63
CA CYS A 247 -5.02 11.91 -0.61
C CYS A 247 -3.86 11.78 0.39
N LYS A 248 -2.60 11.83 -0.09
CA LYS A 248 -1.43 11.78 0.79
C LYS A 248 -1.40 12.99 1.74
N GLU A 249 -1.66 14.19 1.23
CA GLU A 249 -1.67 15.41 2.04
C GLU A 249 -2.80 15.37 3.08
N MET A 250 -4.00 14.97 2.68
CA MET A 250 -5.14 14.84 3.59
C MET A 250 -4.87 13.84 4.71
N ILE A 251 -4.27 12.68 4.41
CA ILE A 251 -3.97 11.66 5.43
C ILE A 251 -2.96 12.16 6.49
N GLU A 252 -2.02 13.02 6.12
CA GLU A 252 -1.11 13.64 7.09
C GLU A 252 -1.87 14.65 7.99
N VAL A 253 -2.81 15.40 7.42
CA VAL A 253 -3.68 16.31 8.20
C VAL A 253 -4.56 15.51 9.18
N TYR A 254 -5.18 14.42 8.74
CA TYR A 254 -6.01 13.59 9.61
C TYR A 254 -5.21 12.95 10.74
N LYS A 255 -4.00 12.50 10.48
CA LYS A 255 -3.09 11.95 11.50
C LYS A 255 -2.75 13.01 12.57
N ASP A 256 -2.45 14.24 12.16
CA ASP A 256 -2.11 15.31 13.09
C ASP A 256 -3.35 15.77 13.89
N THR A 257 -4.53 15.72 13.27
CA THR A 257 -5.82 15.99 13.92
C THR A 257 -6.12 14.92 14.97
N ASP A 258 -6.04 13.64 14.63
CA ASP A 258 -6.25 12.50 15.56
C ASP A 258 -5.33 12.61 16.79
N TYR A 259 -4.04 12.88 16.57
CA TYR A 259 -3.08 13.11 17.65
C TYR A 259 -3.47 14.28 18.55
N THR A 260 -3.94 15.38 17.96
CA THR A 260 -4.37 16.58 18.70
C THR A 260 -5.62 16.30 19.54
N LEU A 261 -6.60 15.60 18.96
CA LEU A 261 -7.83 15.21 19.66
C LEU A 261 -7.54 14.23 20.79
N ALA A 262 -6.69 13.22 20.57
CA ALA A 262 -6.26 12.27 21.59
C ALA A 262 -5.55 12.99 22.77
N THR A 263 -4.68 13.95 22.46
CA THR A 263 -4.00 14.80 23.47
C THR A 263 -5.00 15.64 24.27
N ASN A 264 -6.00 16.22 23.60
CA ASN A 264 -7.04 17.01 24.27
C ASN A 264 -7.91 16.13 25.20
N ARG A 265 -8.24 14.90 24.78
CA ARG A 265 -8.95 13.91 25.63
C ARG A 265 -8.14 13.60 26.88
N LEU A 266 -6.85 13.29 26.73
CA LEU A 266 -5.93 13.03 27.86
C LEU A 266 -5.86 14.22 28.80
N ASN A 267 -5.71 15.44 28.27
CA ASN A 267 -5.69 16.67 29.05
C ASN A 267 -7.00 16.88 29.81
N ARG A 268 -8.16 16.55 29.23
CA ARG A 268 -9.48 16.62 29.89
C ARG A 268 -9.52 15.67 31.08
N VAL A 269 -9.13 14.40 30.91
CA VAL A 269 -9.11 13.40 31.99
C VAL A 269 -8.14 13.82 33.10
N THR A 270 -6.94 14.24 32.74
CA THR A 270 -5.91 14.71 33.70
C THR A 270 -6.41 15.92 34.49
N ARG A 271 -7.10 16.87 33.84
CA ARG A 271 -7.69 18.03 34.48
C ARG A 271 -8.75 17.61 35.51
N ILE A 272 -9.66 16.72 35.16
CA ILE A 272 -10.69 16.21 36.08
C ILE A 272 -10.02 15.57 37.30
N LEU A 273 -9.04 14.69 37.07
CA LEU A 273 -8.30 14.01 38.15
C LEU A 273 -7.57 15.04 39.06
N THR A 274 -6.95 16.04 38.44
CA THR A 274 -6.26 17.13 39.19
C THR A 274 -7.22 17.92 40.07
N ILE A 275 -8.39 18.26 39.54
CA ILE A 275 -9.43 18.98 40.33
C ILE A 275 -9.87 18.13 41.50
N PHE A 276 -10.19 16.86 41.28
CA PHE A 276 -10.58 15.92 42.34
C PHE A 276 -9.51 15.80 43.42
N SER A 277 -8.26 15.55 43.02
CA SER A 277 -7.13 15.42 43.94
C SER A 277 -6.87 16.70 44.74
N ALA A 278 -6.92 17.85 44.07
CA ALA A 278 -6.72 19.15 44.71
C ALA A 278 -7.76 19.46 45.78
N ILE A 279 -9.03 19.08 45.53
CA ILE A 279 -10.12 19.29 46.50
C ILE A 279 -10.01 18.34 47.68
N ILE A 280 -9.70 17.05 47.43
CA ILE A 280 -9.68 16.01 48.48
C ILE A 280 -8.44 16.13 49.39
N LEU A 281 -7.28 16.50 48.84
CA LEU A 281 -6.01 16.51 49.56
C LEU A 281 -6.04 17.40 50.85
N PRO A 282 -6.55 18.63 50.86
CA PRO A 282 -6.68 19.45 52.09
C PRO A 282 -7.56 18.73 53.14
N PHE A 283 -8.64 18.10 52.70
CA PHE A 283 -9.52 17.38 53.63
C PHE A 283 -8.81 16.20 54.30
N LEU A 284 -8.05 15.42 53.52
CA LEU A 284 -7.26 14.32 54.06
C LEU A 284 -6.20 14.78 55.05
N VAL A 285 -5.51 15.90 54.74
CA VAL A 285 -4.50 16.49 55.64
C VAL A 285 -5.15 16.96 56.94
N ILE A 286 -6.24 17.71 56.87
CA ILE A 286 -6.95 18.21 58.05
C ILE A 286 -7.47 17.01 58.88
N SER A 287 -8.18 16.07 58.24
CA SER A 287 -8.71 14.90 58.95
C SER A 287 -7.60 14.03 59.58
N SER A 288 -6.44 13.91 58.90
CA SER A 288 -5.28 13.16 59.43
C SER A 288 -4.68 13.85 60.65
N ILE A 289 -4.54 15.18 60.65
CA ILE A 289 -4.00 15.93 61.82
C ILE A 289 -4.93 15.77 63.03
N PHE A 290 -6.25 15.93 62.81
CA PHE A 290 -7.21 15.80 63.91
C PHE A 290 -7.47 14.35 64.33
N GLY A 291 -7.12 13.37 63.47
CA GLY A 291 -7.17 11.92 63.79
C GLY A 291 -5.92 11.42 64.54
N MET A 292 -4.90 12.24 64.77
CA MET A 292 -3.70 11.85 65.52
C MET A 292 -3.99 11.73 67.01
N ASN A 293 -3.40 10.72 67.66
CA ASN A 293 -3.49 10.47 69.12
C ASN A 293 -2.52 11.39 69.89
N VAL A 294 -2.54 12.69 69.61
CA VAL A 294 -1.68 13.73 70.23
C VAL A 294 -2.57 14.85 70.75
N VAL A 295 -2.22 15.46 71.90
CA VAL A 295 -2.94 16.63 72.41
C VAL A 295 -2.68 17.80 71.51
N LEU A 296 -3.71 18.17 70.72
CA LEU A 296 -3.67 19.33 69.82
C LEU A 296 -4.13 20.60 70.55
N PRO A 297 -3.52 21.78 70.25
CA PRO A 297 -4.01 23.07 70.81
C PRO A 297 -5.45 23.33 70.30
N GLY A 298 -6.39 23.54 71.22
CA GLY A 298 -7.83 23.68 70.91
C GLY A 298 -8.57 22.36 70.68
N GLY A 299 -8.10 21.25 71.28
CA GLY A 299 -8.69 19.92 71.14
C GLY A 299 -10.17 19.85 71.52
N LEU A 300 -10.86 18.88 70.93
CA LEU A 300 -12.26 18.57 71.23
C LEU A 300 -12.36 18.05 72.66
N GLU A 301 -12.97 18.82 73.58
CA GLU A 301 -13.40 18.28 74.83
C GLU A 301 -14.58 17.34 74.63
N GLU A 302 -14.63 16.22 75.39
CA GLU A 302 -15.72 15.26 75.28
C GLU A 302 -17.07 15.94 75.50
N GLY A 303 -17.92 15.98 74.43
CA GLY A 303 -19.25 16.55 74.45
C GLY A 303 -19.44 17.92 73.81
N ASP A 304 -18.38 18.61 73.37
CA ASP A 304 -18.52 19.90 72.67
C ASP A 304 -18.50 19.73 71.12
N PHE A 305 -19.61 20.04 70.46
CA PHE A 305 -19.76 20.00 69.02
C PHE A 305 -19.27 21.26 68.30
N GLN A 306 -18.95 22.35 69.01
CA GLN A 306 -18.57 23.62 68.36
C GLN A 306 -17.26 23.51 67.58
N PRO A 307 -16.16 22.92 68.10
CA PRO A 307 -14.94 22.77 67.32
C PRO A 307 -15.11 21.92 66.07
N PHE A 308 -15.96 20.87 66.13
CA PHE A 308 -16.30 20.07 64.93
C PHE A 308 -17.03 20.86 63.87
N LEU A 309 -18.00 21.67 64.25
CA LEU A 309 -18.75 22.57 63.32
C LEU A 309 -17.83 23.63 62.69
N ILE A 310 -16.91 24.18 63.46
CA ILE A 310 -15.90 25.14 62.94
C ILE A 310 -15.00 24.45 61.90
N LEU A 311 -14.51 23.25 62.21
CA LEU A 311 -13.68 22.46 61.27
C LEU A 311 -14.41 22.18 59.96
N LEU A 312 -15.66 21.74 60.07
CA LEU A 312 -16.49 21.44 58.90
C LEU A 312 -16.75 22.70 58.05
N LEU A 313 -16.98 23.84 58.69
CA LEU A 313 -17.13 25.15 58.04
C LEU A 313 -15.84 25.56 57.28
N VAL A 314 -14.67 25.39 57.94
CA VAL A 314 -13.37 25.68 57.28
C VAL A 314 -13.15 24.79 56.06
N MET A 315 -13.46 23.51 56.16
CA MET A 315 -13.39 22.59 55.01
C MET A 315 -14.31 22.99 53.87
N LEU A 316 -15.55 23.42 54.15
CA LEU A 316 -16.49 23.89 53.15
C LEU A 316 -16.01 25.20 52.49
N VAL A 317 -15.42 26.11 53.26
CA VAL A 317 -14.86 27.37 52.69
C VAL A 317 -13.67 27.09 51.77
N ILE A 318 -12.80 26.13 52.15
CA ILE A 318 -11.66 25.70 51.31
C ILE A 318 -12.19 25.06 50.01
N ALA A 319 -13.16 24.16 50.11
CA ALA A 319 -13.76 23.52 48.92
C ALA A 319 -14.41 24.57 48.00
N GLY A 320 -15.22 25.46 48.56
CA GLY A 320 -15.88 26.52 47.79
C GLY A 320 -14.88 27.45 47.12
N GLY A 321 -13.84 27.86 47.84
CA GLY A 321 -12.73 28.66 47.30
C GLY A 321 -12.00 27.99 46.14
N MET A 322 -11.69 26.70 46.28
CA MET A 322 -11.04 25.92 45.21
C MET A 322 -11.95 25.76 43.98
N LEU A 323 -13.22 25.41 44.18
CA LEU A 323 -14.19 25.36 43.10
C LEU A 323 -14.35 26.69 42.37
N PHE A 324 -14.44 27.78 43.12
CA PHE A 324 -14.47 29.14 42.54
C PHE A 324 -13.20 29.47 41.75
N PHE A 325 -12.03 29.09 42.26
CA PHE A 325 -10.75 29.26 41.57
C PHE A 325 -10.70 28.49 40.26
N PHE A 326 -11.07 27.17 40.25
CA PHE A 326 -11.08 26.36 39.06
C PHE A 326 -12.10 26.85 38.02
N ARG A 327 -13.30 27.30 38.47
CA ARG A 327 -14.32 27.88 37.59
C ARG A 327 -13.81 29.18 36.95
N ARG A 328 -13.14 30.05 37.73
CA ARG A 328 -12.55 31.30 37.18
C ARG A 328 -11.45 31.01 36.15
N ARG A 329 -10.71 29.93 36.29
CA ARG A 329 -9.68 29.51 35.37
C ARG A 329 -10.23 28.73 34.18
N ARG A 330 -11.54 28.55 34.07
CA ARG A 330 -12.23 27.76 33.04
C ARG A 330 -11.74 26.29 32.97
N TRP A 331 -11.41 25.72 34.13
CA TRP A 331 -11.09 24.30 34.25
C TRP A 331 -12.35 23.45 34.44
N ILE A 332 -13.40 24.09 34.91
CA ILE A 332 -14.78 23.57 35.04
C ILE A 332 -15.71 24.52 34.27
#